data_23e9187dc7befae17f3f1329892d9150
#
_entry.id   23e9187dc7befae17f3f1329892d9150
#
_cell.length_a   1.000
_cell.length_b   1.000
_cell.length_c   1.000
_cell.angle_alpha   90.00
_cell.angle_beta   90.00
_cell.angle_gamma   90.00
#
_symmetry.space_group_name_H-M   'P 1'
#
loop_
_entity.id
_entity.type
_entity.pdbx_description
1 polymer ?
#
loop_
_entity_poly.entity_id
_entity_poly.type
_entity_poly.pdbx_seq_one_letter_code
_entity_poly.pdbx_strand_id
1 'polypeptide(L)'
;FNREMEMSFIAQDFNNLNIITVLEGRTQAIIRNHFLRYDRVVRCRVKIITMDMFSPYYGLAKQLRFHIVQHLSRAMSRVRVQIMNQFHRKFHEYKAIKRYWKLIQQDSRKLSDKRFYRPTFRIHLTNKEILDKLLSYSQDLKHHYQLYQLLLFHFQNKEPEKFFG
;
A
#
# COMPACT_ATOMS: atom_id res chain seq x y z
N PHE A 1 -30.45 -11.10 34.24
CA PHE A 1 -29.41 -10.06 34.28
C PHE A 1 -28.43 -10.30 33.13
N ASN A 2 -28.74 -9.78 31.92
CA ASN A 2 -27.83 -9.69 30.81
C ASN A 2 -26.93 -8.47 31.05
N ARG A 3 -25.76 -8.66 31.62
CA ARG A 3 -24.67 -7.73 31.45
C ARG A 3 -24.10 -8.00 30.04
N GLU A 4 -24.56 -7.20 29.06
CA GLU A 4 -23.78 -7.05 27.84
C GLU A 4 -22.40 -6.55 28.28
N MET A 5 -21.37 -7.38 28.10
CA MET A 5 -19.98 -6.95 28.32
C MET A 5 -19.73 -5.86 27.28
N GLU A 6 -19.74 -4.60 27.70
CA GLU A 6 -19.35 -3.47 26.86
C GLU A 6 -17.89 -3.68 26.45
N MET A 7 -17.69 -4.05 25.19
CA MET A 7 -16.34 -4.21 24.65
C MET A 7 -15.71 -2.85 24.44
N SER A 8 -14.51 -2.66 24.99
CA SER A 8 -13.73 -1.45 24.81
C SER A 8 -12.87 -1.53 23.54
N PHE A 9 -12.66 -0.38 22.90
CA PHE A 9 -11.67 -0.23 21.83
C PHE A 9 -10.34 0.23 22.44
N ILE A 10 -9.24 -0.42 22.06
CA ILE A 10 -7.89 -0.06 22.52
C ILE A 10 -7.05 0.25 21.27
N ALA A 11 -6.38 1.40 21.26
CA ALA A 11 -5.32 1.70 20.31
C ALA A 11 -3.97 1.76 21.02
N GLN A 12 -2.96 1.15 20.40
CA GLN A 12 -1.63 0.99 20.95
C GLN A 12 -0.58 1.38 19.91
N ASP A 13 0.52 1.98 20.35
CA ASP A 13 1.71 2.18 19.50
C ASP A 13 2.43 0.86 19.29
N PHE A 14 2.69 0.53 18.02
CA PHE A 14 3.31 -0.74 17.65
C PHE A 14 4.79 -0.85 18.09
N ASN A 15 5.51 0.26 18.16
CA ASN A 15 6.95 0.23 18.44
C ASN A 15 7.28 0.11 19.93
N ASN A 16 6.55 0.84 20.77
CA ASN A 16 6.84 0.93 22.20
C ASN A 16 5.76 0.30 23.09
N LEU A 17 4.71 -0.24 22.47
CA LEU A 17 3.56 -0.87 23.12
C LEU A 17 2.79 0.02 24.08
N ASN A 18 2.99 1.33 24.01
CA ASN A 18 2.23 2.27 24.84
C ASN A 18 0.78 2.37 24.37
N ILE A 19 -0.14 2.37 25.31
CA ILE A 19 -1.56 2.57 25.03
C ILE A 19 -1.77 4.02 24.63
N ILE A 20 -2.28 4.25 23.42
CA ILE A 20 -2.61 5.58 22.89
C ILE A 20 -3.96 6.01 23.44
N THR A 21 -4.93 5.12 23.44
CA THR A 21 -6.27 5.38 23.96
C THR A 21 -7.04 4.10 24.26
N VAL A 22 -7.94 4.20 25.23
CA VAL A 22 -8.97 3.22 25.54
C VAL A 22 -10.31 3.93 25.46
N LEU A 23 -11.25 3.40 24.67
CA LEU A 23 -12.58 3.97 24.51
C LEU A 23 -13.62 2.97 25.01
N GLU A 24 -14.58 3.47 25.76
CA GLU A 24 -15.76 2.69 26.14
C GLU A 24 -16.63 2.48 24.89
N GLY A 25 -16.83 1.20 24.52
CA GLY A 25 -17.49 0.81 23.28
C GLY A 25 -16.58 0.76 22.07
N ARG A 26 -16.98 0.00 21.06
CA ARG A 26 -16.24 -0.23 19.82
C ARG A 26 -16.97 0.17 18.55
N THR A 27 -17.99 1.02 18.66
CA THR A 27 -18.73 1.47 17.48
C THR A 27 -17.86 2.36 16.59
N GLN A 28 -18.07 2.29 15.28
CA GLN A 28 -17.37 3.17 14.33
C GLN A 28 -17.50 4.66 14.67
N ALA A 29 -18.67 5.07 15.18
CA ALA A 29 -18.95 6.46 15.54
C ALA A 29 -18.06 6.93 16.69
N ILE A 30 -17.92 6.14 17.76
CA ILE A 30 -17.09 6.44 18.93
C ILE A 30 -15.63 6.58 18.50
N ILE A 31 -15.12 5.60 17.77
CA ILE A 31 -13.71 5.58 17.31
C ILE A 31 -13.45 6.74 16.35
N ARG A 32 -14.34 6.94 15.37
CA ARG A 32 -14.22 8.05 14.40
C ARG A 32 -14.18 9.41 15.09
N ASN A 33 -15.13 9.66 16.01
CA ASN A 33 -15.21 10.93 16.71
C ASN A 33 -13.99 11.19 17.57
N HIS A 34 -13.41 10.15 18.20
CA HIS A 34 -12.17 10.27 18.96
C HIS A 34 -11.01 10.68 18.06
N PHE A 35 -10.77 9.96 16.95
CA PHE A 35 -9.63 10.25 16.08
C PHE A 35 -9.79 11.53 15.22
N LEU A 36 -11.01 11.99 14.99
CA LEU A 36 -11.25 13.28 14.31
C LEU A 36 -10.87 14.50 15.18
N ARG A 37 -10.66 14.34 16.48
CA ARG A 37 -10.14 15.39 17.36
C ARG A 37 -8.68 15.77 17.03
N TYR A 38 -7.94 14.83 16.44
CA TYR A 38 -6.57 15.09 15.99
C TYR A 38 -6.56 15.72 14.61
N ASP A 39 -5.70 16.72 14.41
CA ASP A 39 -5.53 17.36 13.11
C ASP A 39 -5.17 16.34 12.03
N ARG A 40 -5.58 16.64 10.80
CA ARG A 40 -5.27 15.80 9.63
C ARG A 40 -3.77 15.55 9.50
N VAL A 41 -2.93 16.55 9.74
CA VAL A 41 -1.47 16.43 9.68
C VAL A 41 -0.95 15.38 10.65
N VAL A 42 -1.49 15.34 11.88
CA VAL A 42 -1.13 14.34 12.90
C VAL A 42 -1.57 12.96 12.46
N ARG A 43 -2.82 12.80 12.01
CA ARG A 43 -3.34 11.51 11.52
C ARG A 43 -2.57 10.97 10.32
N CYS A 44 -2.08 11.84 9.44
CA CYS A 44 -1.25 11.46 8.29
C CYS A 44 0.16 10.99 8.66
N ARG A 45 0.61 11.18 9.92
CA ARG A 45 1.89 10.63 10.41
C ARG A 45 1.83 9.13 10.70
N VAL A 46 0.64 8.58 10.88
CA VAL A 46 0.43 7.13 11.05
C VAL A 46 0.87 6.41 9.78
N LYS A 47 1.87 5.56 9.90
CA LYS A 47 2.48 4.84 8.76
C LYS A 47 1.84 3.49 8.51
N ILE A 48 1.52 2.78 9.57
CA ILE A 48 0.99 1.42 9.54
C ILE A 48 -0.11 1.33 10.60
N ILE A 49 -1.21 0.70 10.26
CA ILE A 49 -2.24 0.32 11.21
C ILE A 49 -2.39 -1.19 11.11
N THR A 50 -2.22 -1.87 12.23
CA THR A 50 -2.60 -3.28 12.39
C THR A 50 -3.91 -3.33 13.17
N MET A 51 -4.83 -4.15 12.73
CA MET A 51 -6.13 -4.32 13.38
C MET A 51 -6.55 -5.77 13.31
N ASP A 52 -7.45 -6.17 14.19
CA ASP A 52 -8.13 -7.45 14.02
C ASP A 52 -8.99 -7.45 12.75
N MET A 53 -9.38 -8.62 12.28
CA MET A 53 -10.11 -8.79 11.02
C MET A 53 -11.57 -8.29 11.08
N PHE A 54 -11.90 -7.39 12.00
CA PHE A 54 -13.23 -6.82 12.10
C PHE A 54 -13.46 -5.79 10.97
N SER A 55 -14.22 -6.22 9.95
CA SER A 55 -14.52 -5.48 8.73
C SER A 55 -14.86 -3.98 8.92
N PRO A 56 -15.63 -3.56 9.93
CA PRO A 56 -15.93 -2.15 10.18
C PRO A 56 -14.72 -1.26 10.41
N TYR A 57 -13.62 -1.77 10.98
CA TYR A 57 -12.42 -0.98 11.26
C TYR A 57 -11.67 -0.58 9.99
N TYR A 58 -11.73 -1.41 8.97
CA TYR A 58 -11.14 -1.10 7.66
C TYR A 58 -11.78 0.14 7.01
N GLY A 59 -13.12 0.20 6.99
CA GLY A 59 -13.85 1.35 6.49
C GLY A 59 -13.54 2.63 7.28
N LEU A 60 -13.39 2.49 8.60
CA LEU A 60 -13.05 3.57 9.51
C LEU A 60 -11.64 4.12 9.25
N ALA A 61 -10.63 3.27 9.12
CA ALA A 61 -9.27 3.67 8.78
C ALA A 61 -9.23 4.49 7.48
N LYS A 62 -10.02 4.09 6.48
CA LYS A 62 -10.17 4.82 5.22
C LYS A 62 -10.86 6.18 5.38
N GLN A 63 -11.93 6.25 6.18
CA GLN A 63 -12.65 7.50 6.45
C GLN A 63 -11.78 8.52 7.20
N LEU A 64 -10.95 8.04 8.13
CA LEU A 64 -9.98 8.87 8.86
C LEU A 64 -8.84 9.36 7.98
N ARG A 65 -8.83 8.98 6.68
CA ARG A 65 -7.82 9.36 5.68
C ARG A 65 -6.40 9.02 6.10
N PHE A 66 -6.22 7.88 6.73
CA PHE A 66 -4.89 7.31 6.84
C PHE A 66 -4.40 6.99 5.43
N HIS A 67 -3.30 7.58 5.02
CA HIS A 67 -2.80 7.49 3.63
C HIS A 67 -2.09 6.16 3.35
N ILE A 68 -2.78 5.02 3.59
CA ILE A 68 -2.20 3.67 3.45
C ILE A 68 -1.65 3.45 2.04
N VAL A 69 -2.44 3.81 1.01
CA VAL A 69 -2.01 3.65 -0.39
C VAL A 69 -0.78 4.51 -0.71
N GLN A 70 -0.70 5.72 -0.14
CA GLN A 70 0.45 6.59 -0.33
C GLN A 70 1.71 6.03 0.34
N HIS A 71 1.57 5.40 1.51
CA HIS A 71 2.68 4.72 2.18
C HIS A 71 3.13 3.48 1.42
N LEU A 72 2.22 2.70 0.84
CA LEU A 72 2.53 1.57 -0.04
C LEU A 72 3.34 2.02 -1.25
N SER A 73 2.90 3.09 -1.95
CA SER A 73 3.62 3.63 -3.09
C SER A 73 5.03 4.11 -2.74
N ARG A 74 5.19 4.74 -1.57
CA ARG A 74 6.51 5.16 -1.05
C ARG A 74 7.39 3.97 -0.71
N ALA A 75 6.84 2.92 -0.08
CA ALA A 75 7.56 1.69 0.23
C ALA A 75 8.04 1.02 -1.06
N MET A 76 7.15 0.85 -2.05
CA MET A 76 7.51 0.28 -3.36
C MET A 76 8.58 1.12 -4.08
N SER A 77 8.52 2.45 -3.96
CA SER A 77 9.56 3.33 -4.51
C SER A 77 10.93 3.07 -3.88
N ARG A 78 11.00 2.87 -2.57
CA ARG A 78 12.26 2.53 -1.87
C ARG A 78 12.82 1.19 -2.32
N VAL A 79 11.99 0.15 -2.36
CA VAL A 79 12.38 -1.18 -2.87
C VAL A 79 12.92 -1.08 -4.29
N ARG A 80 12.21 -0.38 -5.18
CA ARG A 80 12.67 -0.15 -6.55
C ARG A 80 14.05 0.50 -6.61
N VAL A 81 14.30 1.55 -5.79
CA VAL A 81 15.60 2.23 -5.76
C VAL A 81 16.69 1.31 -5.23
N GLN A 82 16.42 0.54 -4.17
CA GLN A 82 17.40 -0.43 -3.64
C GLN A 82 17.79 -1.46 -4.68
N ILE A 83 16.83 -2.04 -5.39
CA ILE A 83 17.10 -3.03 -6.43
C ILE A 83 17.79 -2.39 -7.65
N MET A 84 17.32 -1.22 -8.07
CA MET A 84 17.97 -0.49 -9.17
C MET A 84 19.46 -0.22 -8.89
N ASN A 85 19.81 0.11 -7.65
CA ASN A 85 21.19 0.40 -7.25
C ASN A 85 22.09 -0.84 -7.18
N GLN A 86 21.56 -2.06 -7.26
CA GLN A 86 22.33 -3.29 -7.41
C GLN A 86 22.93 -3.40 -8.82
N PHE A 87 22.34 -2.72 -9.81
CA PHE A 87 22.85 -2.68 -11.17
C PHE A 87 23.80 -1.49 -11.36
N HIS A 88 24.86 -1.71 -12.14
CA HIS A 88 25.74 -0.61 -12.50
C HIS A 88 25.01 0.42 -13.37
N ARG A 89 25.23 1.72 -13.13
CA ARG A 89 24.50 2.84 -13.78
C ARG A 89 24.54 2.85 -15.31
N LYS A 90 25.58 2.23 -15.93
CA LYS A 90 25.72 2.11 -17.38
C LYS A 90 24.85 0.99 -17.97
N PHE A 91 24.40 0.04 -17.17
CA PHE A 91 23.66 -1.11 -17.63
C PHE A 91 22.24 -0.74 -18.04
N HIS A 92 21.70 -1.53 -18.94
CA HIS A 92 20.37 -1.36 -19.50
C HIS A 92 19.28 -1.47 -18.42
N GLU A 93 19.44 -2.40 -17.50
CA GLU A 93 18.52 -2.68 -16.39
C GLU A 93 18.34 -1.44 -15.51
N TYR A 94 19.44 -0.81 -15.09
CA TYR A 94 19.41 0.42 -14.31
C TYR A 94 18.64 1.53 -15.02
N LYS A 95 18.97 1.76 -16.29
CA LYS A 95 18.34 2.82 -17.11
C LYS A 95 16.85 2.55 -17.33
N ALA A 96 16.48 1.29 -17.56
CA ALA A 96 15.09 0.88 -17.77
C ALA A 96 14.25 1.07 -16.50
N ILE A 97 14.71 0.56 -15.35
CA ILE A 97 14.01 0.71 -14.06
C ILE A 97 13.89 2.19 -13.70
N LYS A 98 14.94 2.99 -13.93
CA LYS A 98 14.93 4.43 -13.69
C LYS A 98 13.91 5.15 -14.57
N ARG A 99 13.83 4.82 -15.85
CA ARG A 99 12.97 5.50 -16.83
C ARG A 99 11.49 5.18 -16.63
N TYR A 100 11.19 3.91 -16.40
CA TYR A 100 9.80 3.41 -16.38
C TYR A 100 9.26 3.15 -14.96
N TRP A 101 9.80 3.82 -13.95
CA TRP A 101 9.43 3.64 -12.54
C TRP A 101 7.94 3.80 -12.24
N LYS A 102 7.24 4.67 -12.99
CA LYS A 102 5.79 4.89 -12.82
C LYS A 102 4.96 3.64 -13.09
N LEU A 103 5.41 2.79 -14.03
CA LEU A 103 4.71 1.55 -14.34
C LEU A 103 4.75 0.55 -13.18
N ILE A 104 5.85 0.55 -12.41
CA ILE A 104 6.00 -0.30 -11.23
C ILE A 104 5.05 0.11 -10.09
N GLN A 105 4.67 1.39 -10.04
CA GLN A 105 3.77 1.93 -9.01
C GLN A 105 2.31 2.04 -9.46
N GLN A 106 2.05 1.84 -10.73
CA GLN A 106 0.70 1.91 -11.29
C GLN A 106 -0.08 0.63 -11.01
N ASP A 107 -1.39 0.77 -10.82
CA ASP A 107 -2.30 -0.36 -10.79
C ASP A 107 -2.23 -1.13 -12.11
N SER A 108 -1.90 -2.41 -12.06
CA SER A 108 -1.72 -3.27 -13.25
C SER A 108 -2.96 -3.34 -14.14
N ARG A 109 -4.15 -3.17 -13.57
CA ARG A 109 -5.44 -3.17 -14.29
C ARG A 109 -5.65 -1.92 -15.13
N LYS A 110 -4.89 -0.84 -14.86
CA LYS A 110 -4.98 0.46 -15.54
C LYS A 110 -3.85 0.68 -16.54
N LEU A 111 -3.07 -0.35 -16.83
CA LEU A 111 -1.99 -0.25 -17.81
C LEU A 111 -2.57 -0.16 -19.23
N SER A 112 -2.02 0.75 -20.03
CA SER A 112 -2.43 0.92 -21.42
C SER A 112 -1.89 -0.20 -22.31
N ASP A 113 -2.76 -0.76 -23.16
CA ASP A 113 -2.40 -1.78 -24.16
C ASP A 113 -1.90 -1.17 -25.48
N LYS A 114 -1.83 0.17 -25.58
CA LYS A 114 -1.31 0.85 -26.77
C LYS A 114 0.18 0.60 -26.92
N ARG A 115 0.60 0.24 -28.14
CA ARG A 115 2.00 0.03 -28.49
C ARG A 115 2.64 1.33 -28.96
N PHE A 116 3.80 1.65 -28.43
CA PHE A 116 4.61 2.77 -28.86
C PHE A 116 6.08 2.34 -29.00
N TYR A 117 6.81 2.98 -29.88
CA TYR A 117 8.26 2.79 -29.97
C TYR A 117 8.95 3.21 -28.67
N ARG A 118 9.74 2.32 -28.10
CA ARG A 118 10.44 2.55 -26.84
C ARG A 118 11.95 2.60 -27.08
N PRO A 119 12.57 3.80 -27.12
CA PRO A 119 14.00 3.93 -27.44
C PRO A 119 14.91 3.12 -26.53
N THR A 120 14.55 2.95 -25.24
CA THR A 120 15.30 2.13 -24.29
C THR A 120 15.43 0.67 -24.73
N PHE A 121 14.40 0.13 -25.37
CA PHE A 121 14.32 -1.27 -25.82
C PHE A 121 14.50 -1.41 -27.33
N ARG A 122 14.46 -0.30 -28.08
CA ARG A 122 14.53 -0.22 -29.56
C ARG A 122 13.45 -1.03 -30.27
N ILE A 123 12.29 -1.22 -29.65
CA ILE A 123 11.11 -1.93 -30.20
C ILE A 123 9.83 -1.26 -29.77
N HIS A 124 8.72 -1.64 -30.42
CA HIS A 124 7.38 -1.21 -30.02
C HIS A 124 6.86 -2.12 -28.91
N LEU A 125 6.50 -1.53 -27.77
CA LEU A 125 6.00 -2.24 -26.59
C LEU A 125 4.76 -1.56 -26.00
N THR A 126 3.88 -2.37 -25.42
CA THR A 126 2.83 -1.92 -24.50
C THR A 126 3.42 -1.65 -23.13
N ASN A 127 2.67 -0.96 -22.27
CA ASN A 127 3.10 -0.72 -20.88
C ASN A 127 3.25 -2.04 -20.09
N LYS A 128 2.41 -3.04 -20.38
CA LYS A 128 2.48 -4.35 -19.75
C LYS A 128 3.76 -5.09 -20.15
N GLU A 129 4.08 -5.12 -21.45
CA GLU A 129 5.31 -5.76 -21.95
C GLU A 129 6.58 -5.08 -21.39
N ILE A 130 6.56 -3.75 -21.19
CA ILE A 130 7.66 -3.05 -20.52
C ILE A 130 7.78 -3.51 -19.07
N LEU A 131 6.65 -3.55 -18.35
CA LEU A 131 6.62 -3.97 -16.95
C LEU A 131 7.14 -5.40 -16.80
N ASP A 132 6.71 -6.33 -17.64
CA ASP A 132 7.18 -7.72 -17.63
C ASP A 132 8.71 -7.81 -17.83
N LYS A 133 9.27 -6.98 -18.73
CA LYS A 133 10.73 -6.87 -18.89
C LYS A 133 11.42 -6.32 -17.64
N LEU A 134 10.87 -5.29 -16.99
CA LEU A 134 11.44 -4.74 -15.75
C LEU A 134 11.44 -5.77 -14.63
N LEU A 135 10.35 -6.52 -14.48
CA LEU A 135 10.20 -7.55 -13.46
C LEU A 135 11.09 -8.77 -13.71
N SER A 136 11.49 -9.01 -14.98
CA SER A 136 12.42 -10.10 -15.32
C SER A 136 13.87 -9.83 -14.89
N TYR A 137 14.25 -8.57 -14.60
CA TYR A 137 15.61 -8.23 -14.20
C TYR A 137 15.95 -8.61 -12.77
N SER A 138 14.94 -8.75 -11.88
CA SER A 138 15.14 -9.11 -10.49
C SER A 138 13.95 -9.87 -9.96
N GLN A 139 14.20 -11.05 -9.39
CA GLN A 139 13.16 -11.84 -8.73
C GLN A 139 12.62 -11.11 -7.50
N ASP A 140 13.46 -10.39 -6.77
CA ASP A 140 13.04 -9.58 -5.62
C ASP A 140 12.10 -8.46 -6.05
N LEU A 141 12.39 -7.78 -7.17
CA LEU A 141 11.52 -6.75 -7.72
C LEU A 141 10.16 -7.34 -8.08
N LYS A 142 10.14 -8.50 -8.72
CA LYS A 142 8.92 -9.20 -9.10
C LYS A 142 8.08 -9.57 -7.88
N HIS A 143 8.71 -10.14 -6.85
CA HIS A 143 8.04 -10.53 -5.61
C HIS A 143 7.42 -9.32 -4.89
N HIS A 144 8.18 -8.26 -4.68
CA HIS A 144 7.68 -7.04 -4.04
C HIS A 144 6.59 -6.35 -4.87
N TYR A 145 6.69 -6.39 -6.19
CA TYR A 145 5.65 -5.88 -7.07
C TYR A 145 4.35 -6.66 -6.93
N GLN A 146 4.39 -7.99 -6.90
CA GLN A 146 3.20 -8.83 -6.70
C GLN A 146 2.52 -8.53 -5.37
N LEU A 147 3.29 -8.44 -4.29
CA LEU A 147 2.79 -8.07 -2.98
C LEU A 147 2.18 -6.65 -2.99
N TYR A 148 2.85 -5.69 -3.63
CA TYR A 148 2.35 -4.34 -3.77
C TYR A 148 1.01 -4.29 -4.51
N GLN A 149 0.86 -5.01 -5.63
CA GLN A 149 -0.40 -5.06 -6.39
C GLN A 149 -1.52 -5.71 -5.59
N LEU A 150 -1.23 -6.76 -4.83
CA LEU A 150 -2.19 -7.42 -3.96
C LEU A 150 -2.71 -6.48 -2.87
N LEU A 151 -1.82 -5.76 -2.19
CA LEU A 151 -2.17 -4.77 -1.18
C LEU A 151 -2.92 -3.58 -1.79
N LEU A 152 -2.48 -3.10 -2.96
CA LEU A 152 -3.13 -2.01 -3.68
C LEU A 152 -4.57 -2.39 -4.06
N PHE A 153 -4.77 -3.62 -4.58
CA PHE A 153 -6.08 -4.16 -4.90
C PHE A 153 -6.98 -4.22 -3.65
N HIS A 154 -6.47 -4.77 -2.56
CA HIS A 154 -7.20 -4.88 -1.29
C HIS A 154 -7.62 -3.50 -0.76
N PHE A 155 -6.73 -2.51 -0.75
CA PHE A 155 -7.03 -1.18 -0.24
C PHE A 155 -7.87 -0.31 -1.18
N GLN A 156 -7.95 -0.64 -2.46
CA GLN A 156 -8.80 0.07 -3.42
C GLN A 156 -10.19 -0.54 -3.57
N ASN A 157 -10.27 -1.86 -3.52
CA ASN A 157 -11.53 -2.58 -3.65
C ASN A 157 -12.09 -2.85 -2.25
N LYS A 158 -13.13 -2.37 -1.83
CA LYS A 158 -13.81 -2.45 -0.54
C LYS A 158 -14.15 -3.87 -0.03
N GLU A 159 -13.45 -4.92 -0.46
CA GLU A 159 -13.75 -6.31 -0.11
C GLU A 159 -12.66 -6.90 0.81
N PRO A 160 -12.78 -6.77 2.15
CA PRO A 160 -11.83 -7.34 3.10
C PRO A 160 -11.89 -8.87 3.17
N GLU A 161 -13.00 -9.49 2.74
CA GLU A 161 -13.25 -10.92 2.95
C GLU A 161 -12.43 -11.86 2.03
N LYS A 162 -11.89 -11.36 0.93
CA LYS A 162 -11.14 -12.18 -0.04
C LYS A 162 -9.64 -12.26 0.21
N PHE A 163 -9.13 -11.62 1.26
CA PHE A 163 -7.70 -11.59 1.53
C PHE A 163 -7.18 -12.80 2.31
N PHE A 164 -8.08 -13.52 3.00
CA PHE A 164 -7.77 -14.60 3.95
C PHE A 164 -8.47 -15.92 3.63
N GLY A 165 -8.89 -16.12 2.39
CA GLY A 165 -9.41 -17.40 1.90
C GLY A 165 -8.32 -18.34 1.44
#